data_384c3f89bc54fe176cf6b500d0e34c89
#
_entry.id   384c3f89bc54fe176cf6b500d0e34c89
#
_cell.length_a   1.000
_cell.length_b   1.000
_cell.length_c   1.000
_cell.angle_alpha   90.00
_cell.angle_beta   90.00
_cell.angle_gamma   90.00
#
_symmetry.space_group_name_H-M   'P 1'
#
loop_
_entity.id
_entity.type
_entity.pdbx_description
1 polymer ?
#
loop_
_entity_poly.entity_id
_entity_poly.type
_entity_poly.pdbx_seq_one_letter_code
_entity_poly.pdbx_strand_id
1 'polypeptide(L)'
;MRDILFPFQETALGELHSAIKDAHAVWRENKPQIISFSAPTGSGKTIIMTTLFEEILYGNEDNIGDPDSVFVWLSDSPELNEQTRLKIESKSDKIRVRDLVTIDSNFSAEYLEGGCVYFLNTQKLGSDKLLTSTSDKRQYSIWETLTNTAKRIPKKFYVVIDEAHRGTYTSVQAENKAQSIMQKFIKGSEDDGLCVMPLVIGVTATPQRFDNLIAGTTSTVQKVIVPPEQVRESGLLKDRIIIHYPDIQLNADMTMFKGAVDNWRKKCTHWKTYCEREDEKM
;
A
#
# COMPACT_ATOMS: atom_id res chain seq x y z
N MET A 1 -10.47 -9.05 12.16
CA MET A 1 -8.99 -8.96 12.11
C MET A 1 -8.39 -10.00 13.04
N ARG A 2 -7.38 -10.77 12.60
CA ARG A 2 -6.74 -11.84 13.42
C ARG A 2 -5.72 -11.33 14.42
N ASP A 3 -5.11 -10.19 14.15
CA ASP A 3 -4.12 -9.58 15.03
C ASP A 3 -4.75 -8.51 15.91
N ILE A 4 -4.23 -8.36 17.13
CA ILE A 4 -4.55 -7.23 17.99
C ILE A 4 -3.69 -6.05 17.54
N LEU A 5 -4.32 -4.90 17.31
CA LEU A 5 -3.62 -3.68 16.94
C LEU A 5 -2.86 -3.08 18.14
N PHE A 6 -1.72 -2.46 17.89
CA PHE A 6 -1.06 -1.60 18.85
C PHE A 6 -1.83 -0.28 19.00
N PRO A 7 -1.73 0.41 20.15
CA PRO A 7 -2.47 1.66 20.39
C PRO A 7 -2.25 2.73 19.31
N PHE A 8 -1.03 2.86 18.78
CA PHE A 8 -0.75 3.79 17.68
C PHE A 8 -1.42 3.39 16.36
N GLN A 9 -1.62 2.08 16.14
CA GLN A 9 -2.32 1.58 14.94
C GLN A 9 -3.82 1.84 15.05
N GLU A 10 -4.40 1.67 16.23
CA GLU A 10 -5.80 2.01 16.51
C GLU A 10 -6.05 3.52 16.33
N THR A 11 -5.14 4.35 16.85
CA THR A 11 -5.20 5.81 16.67
C THR A 11 -5.16 6.18 15.18
N ALA A 12 -4.20 5.63 14.44
CA ALA A 12 -4.08 5.89 13.00
C ALA A 12 -5.31 5.41 12.21
N LEU A 13 -5.90 4.28 12.60
CA LEU A 13 -7.13 3.75 12.00
C LEU A 13 -8.31 4.71 12.23
N GLY A 14 -8.48 5.21 13.46
CA GLY A 14 -9.51 6.21 13.79
C GLY A 14 -9.32 7.53 13.02
N GLU A 15 -8.08 8.00 12.86
CA GLU A 15 -7.77 9.18 12.05
C GLU A 15 -8.07 8.95 10.56
N LEU A 16 -7.80 7.75 10.03
CA LEU A 16 -8.14 7.39 8.65
C LEU A 16 -9.66 7.38 8.43
N HIS A 17 -10.44 6.82 9.36
CA HIS A 17 -11.91 6.88 9.30
C HIS A 17 -12.43 8.31 9.32
N SER A 18 -11.89 9.16 10.20
CA SER A 18 -12.24 10.58 10.25
C SER A 18 -11.92 11.29 8.95
N ALA A 19 -10.72 11.07 8.41
CA ALA A 19 -10.29 11.66 7.16
C ALA A 19 -11.17 11.22 5.96
N ILE A 20 -11.58 9.95 5.91
CA ILE A 20 -12.52 9.45 4.89
C ILE A 20 -13.89 10.11 5.02
N LYS A 21 -14.41 10.21 6.24
CA LYS A 21 -15.70 10.85 6.51
C LYS A 21 -15.70 12.32 6.06
N ASP A 22 -14.64 13.05 6.38
CA ASP A 22 -14.47 14.45 5.98
C ASP A 22 -14.32 14.56 4.45
N ALA A 23 -13.55 13.67 3.84
CA ALA A 23 -13.40 13.59 2.38
C ALA A 23 -14.76 13.38 1.69
N HIS A 24 -15.60 12.48 2.20
CA HIS A 24 -16.93 12.24 1.67
C HIS A 24 -17.88 13.44 1.86
N ALA A 25 -17.73 14.22 2.95
CA ALA A 25 -18.54 15.39 3.23
C ALA A 25 -18.26 16.54 2.24
N VAL A 26 -17.01 16.70 1.82
CA VAL A 26 -16.59 17.79 0.90
C VAL A 26 -16.43 17.32 -0.55
N TRP A 27 -16.64 16.04 -0.82
CA TRP A 27 -16.48 15.47 -2.15
C TRP A 27 -17.36 16.19 -3.20
N ARG A 28 -16.76 16.45 -4.34
CA ARG A 28 -17.43 16.99 -5.53
C ARG A 28 -16.87 16.30 -6.77
N GLU A 29 -17.69 16.19 -7.80
CA GLU A 29 -17.27 15.67 -9.09
C GLU A 29 -16.03 16.42 -9.62
N ASN A 30 -15.11 15.70 -10.22
CA ASN A 30 -13.83 16.18 -10.76
C ASN A 30 -12.88 16.85 -9.73
N LYS A 31 -13.12 16.66 -8.43
CA LYS A 31 -12.21 17.11 -7.37
C LYS A 31 -11.83 15.92 -6.50
N PRO A 32 -10.65 15.29 -6.73
CA PRO A 32 -10.23 14.17 -5.93
C PRO A 32 -10.05 14.58 -4.46
N GLN A 33 -10.44 13.71 -3.57
CA GLN A 33 -10.07 13.78 -2.17
C GLN A 33 -8.84 12.93 -1.95
N ILE A 34 -7.84 13.47 -1.28
CA ILE A 34 -6.55 12.80 -1.08
C ILE A 34 -6.29 12.66 0.40
N ILE A 35 -5.96 11.45 0.83
CA ILE A 35 -5.49 11.15 2.18
C ILE A 35 -4.05 10.65 2.07
N SER A 36 -3.13 11.35 2.73
CA SER A 36 -1.73 10.93 2.84
C SER A 36 -1.53 10.21 4.16
N PHE A 37 -1.46 8.90 4.11
CA PHE A 37 -1.16 8.06 5.29
C PHE A 37 0.34 7.74 5.33
N SER A 38 1.02 8.31 6.32
CA SER A 38 2.45 8.14 6.50
C SER A 38 2.76 7.43 7.82
N ALA A 39 3.53 6.36 7.73
CA ALA A 39 4.02 5.63 8.90
C ALA A 39 5.38 4.97 8.60
N PRO A 40 6.28 4.83 9.58
CA PRO A 40 7.59 4.21 9.38
C PRO A 40 7.52 2.82 8.76
N THR A 41 8.61 2.40 8.12
CA THR A 41 8.74 1.01 7.67
C THR A 41 8.72 0.08 8.88
N GLY A 42 7.95 -1.01 8.77
CA GLY A 42 7.79 -1.96 9.88
C GLY A 42 6.67 -1.59 10.87
N SER A 43 6.01 -0.43 10.74
CA SER A 43 4.89 -0.03 11.60
C SER A 43 3.59 -0.83 11.39
N GLY A 44 3.53 -1.70 10.37
CA GLY A 44 2.32 -2.45 10.07
C GLY A 44 1.30 -1.71 9.18
N LYS A 45 1.74 -0.80 8.30
CA LYS A 45 0.85 -0.08 7.35
C LYS A 45 -0.16 -0.99 6.66
N THR A 46 0.29 -2.14 6.16
CA THR A 46 -0.60 -3.12 5.51
C THR A 46 -1.66 -3.67 6.47
N ILE A 47 -1.32 -3.86 7.75
CA ILE A 47 -2.26 -4.33 8.78
C ILE A 47 -3.32 -3.27 9.04
N ILE A 48 -2.91 -2.02 9.24
CA ILE A 48 -3.82 -0.87 9.42
C ILE A 48 -4.77 -0.77 8.22
N MET A 49 -4.26 -0.83 7.00
CA MET A 49 -5.08 -0.78 5.78
C MET A 49 -6.01 -1.98 5.64
N THR A 50 -5.58 -3.18 6.04
CA THR A 50 -6.43 -4.38 6.05
C THR A 50 -7.60 -4.21 7.01
N THR A 51 -7.34 -3.69 8.21
CA THR A 51 -8.38 -3.41 9.20
C THR A 51 -9.34 -2.34 8.69
N LEU A 52 -8.82 -1.27 8.08
CA LEU A 52 -9.63 -0.23 7.46
C LEU A 52 -10.58 -0.81 6.40
N PHE A 53 -10.09 -1.70 5.53
CA PHE A 53 -10.94 -2.35 4.52
C PHE A 53 -12.02 -3.23 5.16
N GLU A 54 -11.66 -4.01 6.18
CA GLU A 54 -12.65 -4.80 6.92
C GLU A 54 -13.73 -3.93 7.54
N GLU A 55 -13.35 -2.83 8.18
CA GLU A 55 -14.30 -1.95 8.86
C GLU A 55 -15.17 -1.15 7.90
N ILE A 56 -14.62 -0.74 6.74
CA ILE A 56 -15.44 -0.11 5.69
C ILE A 56 -16.43 -1.12 5.09
N LEU A 57 -16.01 -2.36 4.84
CA LEU A 57 -16.88 -3.37 4.20
C LEU A 57 -17.93 -3.95 5.16
N TYR A 58 -17.51 -4.25 6.39
CA TYR A 58 -18.35 -5.05 7.31
C TYR A 58 -18.76 -4.32 8.58
N GLY A 59 -18.28 -3.09 8.76
CA GLY A 59 -18.53 -2.28 9.95
C GLY A 59 -17.75 -2.71 11.18
N ASN A 60 -17.80 -1.85 12.19
CA ASN A 60 -17.32 -2.05 13.54
C ASN A 60 -18.34 -1.51 14.54
N GLU A 61 -17.95 -1.35 15.83
CA GLU A 61 -18.87 -0.83 16.87
C GLU A 61 -19.34 0.60 16.57
N ASP A 62 -18.51 1.41 15.91
CA ASP A 62 -18.75 2.85 15.66
C ASP A 62 -19.30 3.13 14.24
N ASN A 63 -19.09 2.22 13.30
CA ASN A 63 -19.38 2.45 11.88
C ASN A 63 -20.19 1.31 11.27
N ILE A 64 -21.20 1.68 10.52
CA ILE A 64 -21.97 0.74 9.68
C ILE A 64 -21.13 0.41 8.45
N GLY A 65 -20.96 -0.89 8.17
CA GLY A 65 -20.25 -1.35 6.99
C GLY A 65 -21.00 -1.06 5.69
N ASP A 66 -20.25 -0.92 4.61
CA ASP A 66 -20.77 -0.79 3.25
C ASP A 66 -20.15 -1.87 2.35
N PRO A 67 -20.85 -3.00 2.18
CA PRO A 67 -20.35 -4.16 1.43
C PRO A 67 -20.22 -3.90 -0.08
N ASP A 68 -20.73 -2.77 -0.59
CA ASP A 68 -20.59 -2.37 -1.99
C ASP A 68 -19.31 -1.55 -2.23
N SER A 69 -18.55 -1.25 -1.20
CA SER A 69 -17.28 -0.52 -1.33
C SER A 69 -16.26 -1.32 -2.15
N VAL A 70 -15.48 -0.59 -2.96
CA VAL A 70 -14.46 -1.14 -3.86
C VAL A 70 -13.11 -0.50 -3.57
N PHE A 71 -12.08 -1.32 -3.48
CA PHE A 71 -10.71 -0.87 -3.29
C PHE A 71 -9.83 -1.28 -4.46
N VAL A 72 -9.01 -0.35 -4.95
CA VAL A 72 -7.94 -0.64 -5.92
C VAL A 72 -6.62 -0.35 -5.26
N TRP A 73 -5.84 -1.39 -5.02
CA TRP A 73 -4.46 -1.31 -4.51
C TRP A 73 -3.50 -1.20 -5.68
N LEU A 74 -2.92 -0.03 -5.87
CA LEU A 74 -1.99 0.28 -6.94
C LEU A 74 -0.55 0.25 -6.42
N SER A 75 0.29 -0.59 -7.01
CA SER A 75 1.73 -0.60 -6.78
C SER A 75 2.51 -0.69 -8.10
N ASP A 76 3.82 -0.55 -8.06
CA ASP A 76 4.68 -0.67 -9.24
C ASP A 76 5.27 -2.07 -9.44
N SER A 77 5.19 -2.95 -8.43
CA SER A 77 5.73 -4.31 -8.47
C SER A 77 4.64 -5.38 -8.34
N PRO A 78 4.57 -6.34 -9.26
CA PRO A 78 3.69 -7.50 -9.14
C PRO A 78 3.94 -8.29 -7.86
N GLU A 79 5.22 -8.41 -7.44
CA GLU A 79 5.65 -9.15 -6.27
C GLU A 79 5.14 -8.47 -4.98
N LEU A 80 5.19 -7.13 -4.92
CA LEU A 80 4.65 -6.38 -3.79
C LEU A 80 3.13 -6.50 -3.71
N ASN A 81 2.44 -6.46 -4.84
CA ASN A 81 1.00 -6.70 -4.88
C ASN A 81 0.65 -8.08 -4.33
N GLU A 82 1.37 -9.12 -4.76
CA GLU A 82 1.14 -10.47 -4.27
C GLU A 82 1.46 -10.62 -2.78
N GLN A 83 2.56 -10.03 -2.30
CA GLN A 83 2.87 -10.01 -0.87
C GLN A 83 1.77 -9.30 -0.06
N THR A 84 1.25 -8.19 -0.56
CA THR A 84 0.16 -7.46 0.11
C THR A 84 -1.13 -8.27 0.10
N ARG A 85 -1.48 -8.90 -1.03
CA ARG A 85 -2.63 -9.80 -1.15
C ARG A 85 -2.57 -10.94 -0.13
N LEU A 86 -1.44 -11.62 -0.06
CA LEU A 86 -1.21 -12.71 0.90
C LEU A 86 -1.25 -12.24 2.36
N LYS A 87 -0.76 -11.03 2.64
CA LYS A 87 -0.85 -10.44 3.99
C LYS A 87 -2.31 -10.15 4.35
N ILE A 88 -3.09 -9.56 3.46
CA ILE A 88 -4.51 -9.31 3.70
C ILE A 88 -5.24 -10.64 3.94
N GLU A 89 -5.02 -11.65 3.10
CA GLU A 89 -5.59 -12.99 3.24
C GLU A 89 -5.25 -13.62 4.61
N SER A 90 -3.99 -13.52 5.03
CA SER A 90 -3.52 -14.13 6.28
C SER A 90 -3.99 -13.39 7.54
N LYS A 91 -4.23 -12.08 7.46
CA LYS A 91 -4.52 -11.21 8.60
C LYS A 91 -6.00 -10.86 8.76
N SER A 92 -6.76 -10.90 7.67
CA SER A 92 -8.20 -10.66 7.70
C SER A 92 -8.98 -11.90 8.16
N ASP A 93 -10.04 -11.67 8.94
CA ASP A 93 -11.02 -12.69 9.30
C ASP A 93 -12.25 -12.65 8.38
N LYS A 94 -12.51 -11.50 7.78
CA LYS A 94 -13.75 -11.22 7.06
C LYS A 94 -13.56 -11.19 5.54
N ILE A 95 -12.44 -10.63 5.05
CA ILE A 95 -12.14 -10.56 3.61
C ILE A 95 -11.72 -11.94 3.13
N ARG A 96 -12.43 -12.48 2.17
CA ARG A 96 -12.20 -13.83 1.65
C ARG A 96 -11.23 -13.79 0.48
N VAL A 97 -10.57 -14.90 0.21
CA VAL A 97 -9.63 -15.06 -0.93
C VAL A 97 -10.26 -14.64 -2.26
N ARG A 98 -11.53 -14.98 -2.48
CA ARG A 98 -12.27 -14.63 -3.70
C ARG A 98 -12.51 -13.13 -3.88
N ASP A 99 -12.47 -12.37 -2.77
CA ASP A 99 -12.69 -10.93 -2.76
C ASP A 99 -11.38 -10.15 -2.98
N LEU A 100 -10.24 -10.89 -3.07
CA LEU A 100 -8.89 -10.37 -3.36
C LEU A 100 -8.52 -10.66 -4.82
N VAL A 101 -8.81 -9.73 -5.71
CA VAL A 101 -8.76 -9.91 -7.17
C VAL A 101 -7.50 -9.29 -7.75
N THR A 102 -6.64 -10.08 -8.39
CA THR A 102 -5.51 -9.55 -9.16
C THR A 102 -5.96 -9.20 -10.58
N ILE A 103 -5.80 -7.94 -10.97
CA ILE A 103 -6.08 -7.49 -12.34
C ILE A 103 -4.94 -7.95 -13.25
N ASP A 104 -5.23 -8.92 -14.12
CA ASP A 104 -4.30 -9.44 -15.11
C ASP A 104 -4.54 -8.86 -16.50
N SER A 105 -3.74 -9.29 -17.48
CA SER A 105 -3.84 -8.80 -18.84
C SER A 105 -5.12 -9.24 -19.58
N ASN A 106 -5.89 -10.17 -19.04
CA ASN A 106 -7.16 -10.66 -19.60
C ASN A 106 -8.38 -10.02 -18.95
N PHE A 107 -8.17 -9.20 -17.92
CA PHE A 107 -9.26 -8.53 -17.21
C PHE A 107 -10.07 -7.65 -18.18
N SER A 108 -11.38 -7.81 -18.16
CA SER A 108 -12.32 -6.99 -18.92
C SER A 108 -13.66 -6.98 -18.18
N ALA A 109 -14.03 -5.84 -17.65
CA ALA A 109 -15.30 -5.65 -16.97
C ALA A 109 -15.77 -4.21 -17.19
N GLU A 110 -17.08 -4.00 -17.27
CA GLU A 110 -17.65 -2.67 -17.42
C GLU A 110 -17.37 -1.80 -16.19
N TYR A 111 -17.46 -2.39 -14.99
CA TYR A 111 -17.13 -1.77 -13.70
C TYR A 111 -16.62 -2.83 -12.72
N LEU A 112 -15.99 -2.38 -11.64
CA LEU A 112 -15.52 -3.25 -10.58
C LEU A 112 -16.68 -3.66 -9.66
N GLU A 113 -16.66 -4.89 -9.18
CA GLU A 113 -17.67 -5.44 -8.27
C GLU A 113 -17.43 -4.95 -6.83
N GLY A 114 -18.51 -4.71 -6.09
CA GLY A 114 -18.49 -4.33 -4.67
C GLY A 114 -17.94 -5.45 -3.79
N GLY A 115 -17.41 -5.08 -2.63
CA GLY A 115 -16.86 -6.00 -1.65
C GLY A 115 -15.48 -6.53 -1.96
N CYS A 116 -14.83 -6.06 -3.02
CA CYS A 116 -13.56 -6.57 -3.50
C CYS A 116 -12.40 -5.60 -3.31
N VAL A 117 -11.20 -6.17 -3.13
CA VAL A 117 -9.91 -5.47 -3.19
C VAL A 117 -9.19 -5.92 -4.46
N TYR A 118 -9.00 -5.01 -5.38
CA TYR A 118 -8.35 -5.24 -6.68
C TYR A 118 -6.89 -4.83 -6.61
N PHE A 119 -5.99 -5.71 -7.03
CA PHE A 119 -4.55 -5.44 -7.10
C PHE A 119 -4.15 -5.10 -8.52
N LEU A 120 -3.72 -3.86 -8.73
CA LEU A 120 -3.33 -3.33 -10.03
C LEU A 120 -1.86 -2.90 -10.02
N ASN A 121 -1.16 -3.19 -11.11
CA ASN A 121 0.25 -2.88 -11.24
C ASN A 121 0.49 -1.83 -12.32
N THR A 122 1.30 -0.79 -12.02
CA THR A 122 1.60 0.27 -12.99
C THR A 122 2.28 -0.22 -14.25
N GLN A 123 3.04 -1.32 -14.19
CA GLN A 123 3.71 -1.89 -15.37
C GLN A 123 2.73 -2.40 -16.43
N LYS A 124 1.48 -2.68 -16.03
CA LYS A 124 0.40 -3.11 -16.94
C LYS A 124 -0.39 -1.94 -17.55
N LEU A 125 -0.08 -0.70 -17.16
CA LEU A 125 -0.83 0.51 -17.49
C LEU A 125 -0.12 1.43 -18.50
N GLY A 126 0.92 0.95 -19.16
CA GLY A 126 1.54 1.66 -20.28
C GLY A 126 0.63 1.71 -21.49
N SER A 127 0.76 2.74 -22.34
CA SER A 127 -0.02 2.92 -23.57
C SER A 127 0.12 1.77 -24.58
N ASP A 128 1.21 1.00 -24.46
CA ASP A 128 1.53 -0.18 -25.26
C ASP A 128 0.98 -1.49 -24.68
N LYS A 129 0.23 -1.44 -23.58
CA LYS A 129 -0.22 -2.63 -22.85
C LYS A 129 -1.63 -3.06 -23.24
N LEU A 130 -1.84 -4.37 -23.26
CA LEU A 130 -3.14 -4.96 -23.60
C LEU A 130 -4.27 -4.46 -22.70
N LEU A 131 -4.01 -4.24 -21.42
CA LEU A 131 -5.01 -3.85 -20.43
C LEU A 131 -5.58 -2.45 -20.67
N THR A 132 -4.82 -1.58 -21.33
CA THR A 132 -5.19 -0.18 -21.58
C THR A 132 -5.90 0.04 -22.92
N SER A 133 -6.09 -1.01 -23.72
CA SER A 133 -6.75 -0.93 -25.03
C SER A 133 -7.93 -1.90 -25.12
N THR A 134 -8.94 -1.52 -25.90
CA THR A 134 -10.04 -2.41 -26.29
C THR A 134 -9.62 -3.31 -27.47
N SER A 135 -10.28 -4.44 -27.61
CA SER A 135 -10.07 -5.39 -28.71
C SER A 135 -11.31 -6.27 -28.87
N ASP A 136 -11.36 -7.12 -29.91
CA ASP A 136 -12.46 -8.08 -30.12
C ASP A 136 -12.72 -8.99 -28.90
N LYS A 137 -11.69 -9.21 -28.09
CA LYS A 137 -11.76 -10.02 -26.86
C LYS A 137 -11.89 -9.20 -25.57
N ARG A 138 -11.74 -7.87 -25.65
CA ARG A 138 -11.85 -6.95 -24.51
C ARG A 138 -12.76 -5.79 -24.87
N GLN A 139 -13.94 -5.82 -24.31
CA GLN A 139 -14.95 -4.79 -24.53
C GLN A 139 -14.61 -3.47 -23.82
N TYR A 140 -14.02 -3.55 -22.62
CA TYR A 140 -13.66 -2.40 -21.80
C TYR A 140 -12.16 -2.41 -21.50
N SER A 141 -11.50 -1.28 -21.70
CA SER A 141 -10.15 -1.05 -21.17
C SER A 141 -10.21 -0.85 -19.65
N ILE A 142 -9.09 -1.00 -18.96
CA ILE A 142 -9.03 -0.74 -17.53
C ILE A 142 -9.40 0.73 -17.18
N TRP A 143 -9.07 1.67 -18.06
CA TRP A 143 -9.39 3.08 -17.87
C TRP A 143 -10.89 3.33 -17.91
N GLU A 144 -11.60 2.69 -18.82
CA GLU A 144 -13.06 2.73 -18.90
C GLU A 144 -13.69 2.06 -17.67
N THR A 145 -13.21 0.88 -17.26
CA THR A 145 -13.69 0.18 -16.07
C THR A 145 -13.57 1.04 -14.80
N LEU A 146 -12.40 1.66 -14.60
CA LEU A 146 -12.17 2.54 -13.45
C LEU A 146 -13.04 3.80 -13.49
N THR A 147 -13.17 4.42 -14.66
CA THR A 147 -14.01 5.60 -14.88
C THR A 147 -15.49 5.29 -14.63
N ASN A 148 -15.99 4.16 -15.14
CA ASN A 148 -17.37 3.72 -14.94
C ASN A 148 -17.65 3.43 -13.46
N THR A 149 -16.71 2.78 -12.77
CA THR A 149 -16.80 2.52 -11.34
C THR A 149 -16.83 3.82 -10.54
N ALA A 150 -15.91 4.75 -10.84
CA ALA A 150 -15.84 6.06 -10.16
C ALA A 150 -17.12 6.89 -10.32
N LYS A 151 -17.74 6.86 -11.50
CA LYS A 151 -19.01 7.57 -11.77
C LYS A 151 -20.19 6.89 -11.08
N ARG A 152 -20.20 5.55 -11.02
CA ARG A 152 -21.30 4.77 -10.46
C ARG A 152 -21.37 4.85 -8.92
N ILE A 153 -20.20 4.73 -8.26
CA ILE A 153 -20.11 4.63 -6.79
C ILE A 153 -19.05 5.56 -6.20
N PRO A 154 -19.08 6.89 -6.47
CA PRO A 154 -17.96 7.79 -6.15
C PRO A 154 -17.59 7.83 -4.66
N LYS A 155 -18.54 7.61 -3.76
CA LYS A 155 -18.29 7.60 -2.30
C LYS A 155 -17.94 6.22 -1.74
N LYS A 156 -17.90 5.19 -2.58
CA LYS A 156 -17.59 3.81 -2.21
C LYS A 156 -16.38 3.28 -2.98
N PHE A 157 -15.72 4.11 -3.77
CA PHE A 157 -14.58 3.74 -4.59
C PHE A 157 -13.30 4.39 -4.08
N TYR A 158 -12.37 3.56 -3.66
CA TYR A 158 -11.11 3.93 -3.01
C TYR A 158 -9.93 3.46 -3.85
N VAL A 159 -9.01 4.37 -4.19
CA VAL A 159 -7.74 4.01 -4.81
C VAL A 159 -6.63 4.17 -3.79
N VAL A 160 -5.94 3.09 -3.48
CA VAL A 160 -4.81 3.07 -2.56
C VAL A 160 -3.53 3.01 -3.37
N ILE A 161 -2.68 4.01 -3.24
CA ILE A 161 -1.37 4.07 -3.89
C ILE A 161 -0.32 3.68 -2.86
N ASP A 162 0.28 2.50 -3.04
CA ASP A 162 1.33 1.98 -2.18
C ASP A 162 2.71 2.41 -2.67
N GLU A 163 3.61 2.68 -1.74
CA GLU A 163 5.00 3.03 -1.98
C GLU A 163 5.76 1.94 -2.72
N ALA A 164 5.71 1.97 -4.00
CA ALA A 164 6.35 0.99 -4.83
C ALA A 164 7.76 1.39 -5.31
N HIS A 165 8.44 2.31 -4.70
CA HIS A 165 9.71 2.87 -5.18
C HIS A 165 10.95 2.39 -4.42
N ARG A 166 10.87 1.24 -3.76
CA ARG A 166 12.02 0.64 -3.10
C ARG A 166 12.89 -0.16 -4.05
N GLY A 167 13.80 0.51 -4.73
CA GLY A 167 15.00 -0.14 -5.30
C GLY A 167 14.78 -1.16 -6.42
N THR A 168 13.56 -1.26 -6.96
CA THR A 168 13.24 -2.21 -8.05
C THR A 168 13.39 -1.60 -9.44
N TYR A 169 13.59 -0.28 -9.53
CA TYR A 169 13.78 0.35 -10.82
C TYR A 169 15.21 0.18 -11.33
N THR A 170 15.32 -0.39 -12.50
CA THR A 170 16.59 -0.53 -13.21
C THR A 170 17.03 0.79 -13.86
N SER A 171 16.16 1.82 -13.88
CA SER A 171 16.47 3.11 -14.46
C SER A 171 15.56 4.22 -13.93
N VAL A 172 16.06 5.47 -13.92
CA VAL A 172 15.29 6.70 -13.62
C VAL A 172 14.07 6.84 -14.56
N GLN A 173 14.14 6.34 -15.79
CA GLN A 173 13.05 6.39 -16.75
C GLN A 173 11.85 5.51 -16.31
N ALA A 174 12.11 4.34 -15.73
CA ALA A 174 11.06 3.46 -15.23
C ALA A 174 10.34 4.07 -14.01
N GLU A 175 11.09 4.72 -13.10
CA GLU A 175 10.53 5.44 -11.96
C GLU A 175 9.64 6.60 -12.42
N ASN A 176 10.10 7.42 -13.36
CA ASN A 176 9.33 8.53 -13.92
C ASN A 176 8.05 8.05 -14.62
N LYS A 177 8.11 6.92 -15.34
CA LYS A 177 6.94 6.32 -15.98
C LYS A 177 5.90 5.85 -14.95
N ALA A 178 6.32 5.19 -13.89
CA ALA A 178 5.43 4.74 -12.82
C ALA A 178 4.78 5.93 -12.08
N GLN A 179 5.56 6.97 -11.77
CA GLN A 179 5.05 8.20 -11.19
C GLN A 179 4.00 8.87 -12.09
N SER A 180 4.27 8.98 -13.40
CA SER A 180 3.32 9.53 -14.37
C SER A 180 2.01 8.74 -14.40
N ILE A 181 2.08 7.42 -14.36
CA ILE A 181 0.88 6.56 -14.31
C ILE A 181 0.10 6.78 -13.00
N MET A 182 0.76 6.83 -11.86
CA MET A 182 0.11 7.08 -10.57
C MET A 182 -0.57 8.45 -10.54
N GLN A 183 0.04 9.48 -11.16
CA GLN A 183 -0.56 10.81 -11.28
C GLN A 183 -1.87 10.81 -12.07
N LYS A 184 -2.04 9.91 -13.05
CA LYS A 184 -3.30 9.81 -13.80
C LYS A 184 -4.50 9.48 -12.91
N PHE A 185 -4.32 8.68 -11.85
CA PHE A 185 -5.39 8.39 -10.89
C PHE A 185 -5.82 9.62 -10.10
N ILE A 186 -4.90 10.54 -9.86
CA ILE A 186 -5.15 11.76 -9.08
C ILE A 186 -5.69 12.88 -9.96
N LYS A 187 -5.11 13.07 -11.16
CA LYS A 187 -5.40 14.19 -12.05
C LYS A 187 -6.39 13.86 -13.15
N GLY A 188 -6.68 12.59 -13.36
CA GLY A 188 -7.33 12.10 -14.57
C GLY A 188 -6.37 12.05 -15.76
N SER A 189 -6.85 11.56 -16.88
CA SER A 189 -6.14 11.54 -18.17
C SER A 189 -7.16 11.58 -19.30
N GLU A 190 -7.29 12.72 -19.97
CA GLU A 190 -8.19 12.87 -21.10
C GLU A 190 -7.79 11.94 -22.25
N ASP A 191 -6.50 11.79 -22.51
CA ASP A 191 -5.97 10.92 -23.57
C ASP A 191 -6.34 9.43 -23.37
N ASP A 192 -6.46 9.00 -22.12
CA ASP A 192 -6.83 7.63 -21.74
C ASP A 192 -8.33 7.49 -21.43
N GLY A 193 -9.10 8.58 -21.43
CA GLY A 193 -10.50 8.58 -21.00
C GLY A 193 -10.69 8.30 -19.51
N LEU A 194 -9.63 8.48 -18.70
CA LEU A 194 -9.67 8.26 -17.26
C LEU A 194 -10.14 9.51 -16.53
N CYS A 195 -11.25 9.41 -15.80
CA CYS A 195 -11.68 10.48 -14.90
C CYS A 195 -10.80 10.53 -13.64
N VAL A 196 -10.88 11.65 -12.94
CA VAL A 196 -10.26 11.82 -11.63
C VAL A 196 -10.86 10.81 -10.65
N MET A 197 -10.04 10.09 -9.88
CA MET A 197 -10.52 9.15 -8.88
C MET A 197 -11.12 9.89 -7.68
N PRO A 198 -12.28 9.45 -7.19
CA PRO A 198 -13.01 10.19 -6.15
C PRO A 198 -12.26 10.33 -4.85
N LEU A 199 -11.62 9.25 -4.38
CA LEU A 199 -10.84 9.22 -3.17
C LEU A 199 -9.55 8.42 -3.38
N VAL A 200 -8.42 9.05 -3.10
CA VAL A 200 -7.08 8.46 -3.22
C VAL A 200 -6.41 8.44 -1.85
N ILE A 201 -5.95 7.28 -1.42
CA ILE A 201 -5.18 7.09 -0.19
C ILE A 201 -3.74 6.75 -0.57
N GLY A 202 -2.80 7.66 -0.31
CA GLY A 202 -1.38 7.39 -0.48
C GLY A 202 -0.82 6.77 0.79
N VAL A 203 -0.27 5.55 0.69
CA VAL A 203 0.35 4.82 1.81
C VAL A 203 1.86 4.90 1.68
N THR A 204 2.54 5.59 2.60
CA THR A 204 3.97 5.89 2.43
C THR A 204 4.78 5.88 3.73
N ALA A 205 6.07 5.53 3.66
CA ALA A 205 7.05 5.80 4.72
C ALA A 205 7.82 7.10 4.48
N THR A 206 7.71 7.68 3.26
CA THR A 206 8.41 8.90 2.84
C THR A 206 7.43 9.94 2.31
N PRO A 207 6.81 10.75 3.18
CA PRO A 207 5.76 11.71 2.81
C PRO A 207 6.13 12.61 1.63
N GLN A 208 7.39 13.05 1.57
CA GLN A 208 7.90 13.97 0.54
C GLN A 208 7.69 13.44 -0.89
N ARG A 209 7.75 12.13 -1.08
CA ARG A 209 7.55 11.52 -2.40
C ARG A 209 6.09 11.53 -2.80
N PHE A 210 5.19 11.28 -1.87
CA PHE A 210 3.76 11.39 -2.12
C PHE A 210 3.36 12.85 -2.32
N ASP A 211 3.92 13.79 -1.56
CA ASP A 211 3.73 15.23 -1.76
C ASP A 211 4.15 15.66 -3.19
N ASN A 212 5.24 15.10 -3.74
CA ASN A 212 5.65 15.33 -5.13
C ASN A 212 4.65 14.75 -6.13
N LEU A 213 4.06 13.58 -5.84
CA LEU A 213 3.07 12.95 -6.71
C LEU A 213 1.79 13.79 -6.84
N ILE A 214 1.36 14.41 -5.73
CA ILE A 214 0.16 15.25 -5.68
C ILE A 214 0.43 16.73 -6.01
N ALA A 215 1.68 17.12 -6.26
CA ALA A 215 2.03 18.50 -6.57
C ALA A 215 1.26 19.03 -7.80
N GLY A 216 0.75 20.24 -7.69
CA GLY A 216 -0.04 20.91 -8.73
C GLY A 216 -1.49 20.40 -8.84
N THR A 217 -2.00 19.61 -7.89
CA THR A 217 -3.42 19.31 -7.78
C THR A 217 -4.15 20.39 -6.98
N THR A 218 -5.42 20.64 -7.31
CA THR A 218 -6.30 21.55 -6.56
C THR A 218 -7.11 20.80 -5.49
N SER A 219 -6.65 19.61 -5.11
CA SER A 219 -7.34 18.68 -4.24
C SER A 219 -7.21 19.06 -2.76
N THR A 220 -8.22 18.73 -1.97
CA THR A 220 -8.07 18.74 -0.52
C THR A 220 -7.21 17.56 -0.11
N VAL A 221 -6.14 17.84 0.62
CA VAL A 221 -5.21 16.80 1.13
C VAL A 221 -5.33 16.76 2.65
N GLN A 222 -5.67 15.59 3.17
CA GLN A 222 -5.64 15.29 4.60
C GLN A 222 -4.43 14.42 4.90
N LYS A 223 -3.81 14.62 6.06
CA LYS A 223 -2.59 13.90 6.46
C LYS A 223 -2.85 13.11 7.74
N VAL A 224 -2.59 11.82 7.70
CA VAL A 224 -2.55 10.91 8.85
C VAL A 224 -1.10 10.47 9.01
N ILE A 225 -0.48 10.82 10.13
CA ILE A 225 0.96 10.63 10.34
C ILE A 225 1.18 9.86 11.64
N VAL A 226 1.80 8.69 11.53
CA VAL A 226 2.27 7.93 12.69
C VAL A 226 3.72 8.35 12.99
N PRO A 227 3.99 8.98 14.16
CA PRO A 227 5.33 9.35 14.55
C PRO A 227 6.22 8.13 14.80
N PRO A 228 7.50 8.15 14.40
CA PRO A 228 8.44 7.05 14.65
C PRO A 228 8.58 6.69 16.14
N GLU A 229 8.41 7.67 17.02
CA GLU A 229 8.49 7.51 18.47
C GLU A 229 7.44 6.52 18.98
N GLN A 230 6.20 6.66 18.55
CA GLN A 230 5.10 5.76 18.95
C GLN A 230 5.34 4.32 18.49
N VAL A 231 5.90 4.15 17.28
CA VAL A 231 6.24 2.82 16.76
C VAL A 231 7.43 2.23 17.52
N ARG A 232 8.36 3.05 17.97
CA ARG A 232 9.49 2.60 18.80
C ARG A 232 9.02 2.17 20.20
N GLU A 233 8.17 2.95 20.83
CA GLU A 233 7.57 2.67 22.14
C GLU A 233 6.79 1.35 22.15
N SER A 234 6.20 0.97 21.03
CA SER A 234 5.51 -0.32 20.87
C SER A 234 6.46 -1.52 20.73
N GLY A 235 7.76 -1.30 20.60
CA GLY A 235 8.77 -2.34 20.39
C GLY A 235 8.91 -2.86 18.95
N LEU A 236 8.15 -2.34 18.00
CA LEU A 236 8.22 -2.76 16.58
C LEU A 236 9.44 -2.21 15.85
N LEU A 237 9.98 -1.07 16.26
CA LEU A 237 11.23 -0.53 15.72
C LEU A 237 12.40 -0.87 16.63
N LYS A 238 13.55 -1.13 16.01
CA LYS A 238 14.79 -1.35 16.75
C LYS A 238 15.26 -0.06 17.40
N ASP A 239 15.64 -0.12 18.68
CA ASP A 239 16.14 1.04 19.43
C ASP A 239 17.47 1.54 18.92
N ARG A 240 18.28 0.63 18.38
CA ARG A 240 19.61 0.95 17.85
C ARG A 240 20.02 0.06 16.69
N ILE A 241 20.81 0.62 15.81
CA ILE A 241 21.52 -0.10 14.77
C ILE A 241 22.99 -0.19 15.23
N ILE A 242 23.50 -1.40 15.37
CA ILE A 242 24.89 -1.65 15.72
C ILE A 242 25.65 -1.98 14.42
N ILE A 243 26.58 -1.12 14.05
CA ILE A 243 27.45 -1.33 12.89
C ILE A 243 28.74 -1.97 13.41
N HIS A 244 29.04 -3.17 12.93
CA HIS A 244 30.28 -3.87 13.24
C HIS A 244 31.26 -3.68 12.08
N TYR A 245 32.44 -3.19 12.41
CA TYR A 245 33.55 -3.15 11.50
C TYR A 245 34.46 -4.36 11.74
N PRO A 246 34.81 -5.13 10.70
CA PRO A 246 35.74 -6.26 10.86
C PRO A 246 37.15 -5.78 11.16
N ASP A 247 37.81 -6.49 12.10
CA ASP A 247 39.18 -6.15 12.55
C ASP A 247 40.24 -6.49 11.50
N ILE A 248 39.90 -7.31 10.50
CA ILE A 248 40.85 -7.78 9.47
C ILE A 248 40.46 -7.16 8.14
N GLN A 249 41.36 -6.41 7.53
CA GLN A 249 41.17 -5.90 6.18
C GLN A 249 41.62 -6.96 5.15
N LEU A 250 40.69 -7.41 4.34
CA LEU A 250 40.90 -8.17 3.11
C LEU A 250 40.54 -7.26 1.92
N ASN A 251 40.26 -7.80 0.75
CA ASN A 251 39.58 -6.99 -0.25
C ASN A 251 38.16 -6.62 0.28
N ALA A 252 37.57 -5.49 -0.14
CA ALA A 252 36.39 -4.89 0.48
C ALA A 252 35.24 -5.88 0.65
N ASP A 253 34.94 -6.67 -0.39
CA ASP A 253 33.80 -7.60 -0.36
C ASP A 253 34.02 -8.76 0.61
N MET A 254 35.24 -9.32 0.62
CA MET A 254 35.61 -10.43 1.52
C MET A 254 35.68 -9.99 2.98
N THR A 255 36.09 -8.76 3.25
CA THR A 255 36.13 -8.20 4.60
C THR A 255 34.77 -8.07 5.17
N MET A 256 33.81 -7.50 4.41
CA MET A 256 32.43 -7.33 4.83
C MET A 256 31.72 -8.68 5.02
N PHE A 257 31.90 -9.60 4.08
CA PHE A 257 31.31 -10.94 4.16
C PHE A 257 31.80 -11.72 5.38
N LYS A 258 33.10 -11.77 5.61
CA LYS A 258 33.70 -12.43 6.76
C LYS A 258 33.22 -11.81 8.08
N GLY A 259 33.23 -10.47 8.17
CA GLY A 259 32.74 -9.75 9.34
C GLY A 259 31.26 -10.05 9.64
N ALA A 260 30.42 -10.12 8.60
CA ALA A 260 29.01 -10.47 8.75
C ALA A 260 28.82 -11.92 9.25
N VAL A 261 29.55 -12.88 8.70
CA VAL A 261 29.48 -14.29 9.11
C VAL A 261 29.98 -14.46 10.55
N ASP A 262 31.10 -13.85 10.93
CA ASP A 262 31.63 -13.94 12.28
C ASP A 262 30.68 -13.31 13.32
N ASN A 263 30.09 -12.18 12.98
CA ASN A 263 29.10 -11.55 13.85
C ASN A 263 27.82 -12.39 13.97
N TRP A 264 27.34 -12.97 12.88
CA TRP A 264 26.21 -13.88 12.90
C TRP A 264 26.47 -15.10 13.80
N ARG A 265 27.64 -15.74 13.68
CA ARG A 265 28.04 -16.87 14.53
C ARG A 265 28.07 -16.51 16.01
N LYS A 266 28.65 -15.34 16.37
CA LYS A 266 28.65 -14.83 17.75
C LYS A 266 27.21 -14.67 18.28
N LYS A 267 26.32 -14.09 17.49
CA LYS A 267 24.91 -13.89 17.89
C LYS A 267 24.17 -15.23 18.05
N CYS A 268 24.41 -16.21 17.16
CA CYS A 268 23.82 -17.53 17.29
C CYS A 268 24.28 -18.23 18.59
N THR A 269 25.58 -18.10 18.94
CA THR A 269 26.10 -18.64 20.19
C THR A 269 25.48 -17.98 21.41
N HIS A 270 25.40 -16.65 21.43
CA HIS A 270 24.73 -15.91 22.52
C HIS A 270 23.26 -16.30 22.66
N TRP A 271 22.54 -16.42 21.53
CA TRP A 271 21.14 -16.82 21.53
C TRP A 271 20.96 -18.23 22.08
N LYS A 272 21.80 -19.16 21.65
CA LYS A 272 21.80 -20.52 22.18
C LYS A 272 22.00 -20.56 23.69
N THR A 273 23.01 -19.83 24.21
CA THR A 273 23.26 -19.73 25.65
C THR A 273 22.09 -19.09 26.40
N TYR A 274 21.44 -18.09 25.79
CA TYR A 274 20.24 -17.47 26.37
C TYR A 274 19.09 -18.49 26.46
N CYS A 275 18.76 -19.21 25.38
CA CYS A 275 17.70 -20.21 25.36
C CYS A 275 17.96 -21.35 26.37
N GLU A 276 19.22 -21.82 26.48
CA GLU A 276 19.62 -22.82 27.48
C GLU A 276 19.43 -22.32 28.93
N ARG A 277 19.67 -21.04 29.19
CA ARG A 277 19.49 -20.42 30.51
C ARG A 277 18.02 -20.22 30.88
N GLU A 278 17.20 -19.81 29.92
CA GLU A 278 15.77 -19.49 30.13
C GLU A 278 14.85 -20.68 29.83
N ASP A 279 15.41 -21.88 29.55
CA ASP A 279 14.65 -23.09 29.17
C ASP A 279 13.70 -22.89 27.98
N GLU A 280 14.11 -22.03 27.05
CA GLU A 280 13.36 -21.74 25.83
C GLU A 280 13.82 -22.64 24.67
N LYS A 281 12.89 -23.03 23.79
CA LYS A 281 13.22 -23.76 22.56
C LYS A 281 13.84 -22.80 21.52
N MET A 282 14.95 -23.26 20.89
CA MET A 282 15.55 -22.57 19.74
C MET A 282 14.67 -22.68 18.51
#